data_d4315da28298c543ce2d6202c58ade03
#
_entry.id   d4315da28298c543ce2d6202c58ade03
#
_cell.length_a   1.000
_cell.length_b   1.000
_cell.length_c   1.000
_cell.angle_alpha   90.00
_cell.angle_beta   90.00
_cell.angle_gamma   90.00
#
_symmetry.space_group_name_H-M   'P 1'
#
loop_
_entity.id
_entity.type
_entity.pdbx_description
1 polymer ?
#
loop_
_entity_poly.entity_id
_entity_poly.type
_entity_poly.pdbx_seq_one_letter_code
_entity_poly.pdbx_strand_id
1 'polypeptide(L)'
;MARQVQVNYQEKPCYKIILNHSFDGSLDALEQEGIARDRKICIVTDTNVAKLYLNEVTEICKNAFPVVEYFVFDAGESSKNMATVEKLYEYLIKSHFDRKDLLLALGGGVVGDLTGFAAATYLRGIDFIQMPTTLLSQVDSSIGGKTGVDFLQYKNMVGAFYMPRMVYINIHSLLSLPNLQFASGMGEIIKHGLIRDASYYQWLKDHQAAIQAHDEDILEEMVYGSCLIKKNVVETDPKEQGIRAYLNFGHTIGHAIEKMSDFSLYHGQCVAIGMHSGAYLSFKRGHITKDQYEDILAMIQGFDLPVSVSDYDAGEILANTKSDKKMVGDKIKYIVLEKIGQAAIDMTFSDQELLEGIQVLLTDE
;
A
#
# COMPACT_ATOMS: atom_id res chain seq x y z
N MET A 1 -17.33 2.20 -19.06
CA MET A 1 -16.28 3.25 -19.14
C MET A 1 -15.37 3.05 -17.93
N ALA A 2 -14.06 3.15 -18.11
CA ALA A 2 -13.10 3.04 -17.01
C ALA A 2 -13.38 4.09 -15.93
N ARG A 3 -13.36 3.70 -14.66
CA ARG A 3 -13.46 4.64 -13.54
C ARG A 3 -12.15 5.40 -13.38
N GLN A 4 -12.22 6.67 -13.00
CA GLN A 4 -11.03 7.51 -12.88
C GLN A 4 -11.06 8.29 -11.55
N VAL A 5 -9.90 8.41 -10.92
CA VAL A 5 -9.69 9.23 -9.72
C VAL A 5 -8.58 10.22 -10.02
N GLN A 6 -8.90 11.52 -10.07
CA GLN A 6 -7.89 12.58 -10.18
C GLN A 6 -7.19 12.76 -8.84
N VAL A 7 -5.89 12.63 -8.80
CA VAL A 7 -5.04 12.95 -7.64
C VAL A 7 -4.41 14.33 -7.89
N ASN A 8 -4.55 15.21 -6.90
CA ASN A 8 -3.96 16.55 -6.93
C ASN A 8 -2.74 16.63 -6.00
N TYR A 9 -1.81 17.48 -6.33
CA TYR A 9 -0.70 17.83 -5.46
C TYR A 9 -0.61 19.37 -5.36
N GLN A 10 -0.65 19.88 -4.14
CA GLN A 10 -0.72 21.34 -3.89
C GLN A 10 -1.85 22.01 -4.69
N GLU A 11 -3.05 21.44 -4.62
CA GLU A 11 -4.27 21.90 -5.28
C GLU A 11 -4.23 21.90 -6.83
N LYS A 12 -3.21 21.29 -7.43
CA LYS A 12 -3.09 21.18 -8.90
C LYS A 12 -3.23 19.71 -9.32
N PRO A 13 -3.89 19.43 -10.46
CA PRO A 13 -3.91 18.09 -11.04
C PRO A 13 -2.49 17.57 -11.20
N CYS A 14 -2.24 16.35 -10.71
CA CYS A 14 -0.92 15.73 -10.72
C CYS A 14 -0.91 14.47 -11.59
N TYR A 15 -1.76 13.51 -11.28
CA TYR A 15 -1.91 12.26 -12.06
C TYR A 15 -3.30 11.68 -11.85
N LYS A 16 -3.67 10.71 -12.70
CA LYS A 16 -4.90 9.95 -12.51
C LYS A 16 -4.64 8.50 -12.12
N ILE A 17 -5.55 7.96 -11.33
CA ILE A 17 -5.71 6.53 -11.11
C ILE A 17 -6.86 6.09 -12.00
N ILE A 18 -6.61 5.13 -12.89
CA ILE A 18 -7.55 4.62 -13.88
C ILE A 18 -7.80 3.15 -13.58
N LEU A 19 -9.05 2.76 -13.34
CA LEU A 19 -9.45 1.39 -13.07
C LEU A 19 -10.09 0.80 -14.34
N ASN A 20 -9.69 -0.41 -14.69
CA ASN A 20 -10.20 -1.17 -15.81
C ASN A 20 -10.14 -2.67 -15.48
N HIS A 21 -10.75 -3.52 -16.32
CA HIS A 21 -10.76 -4.98 -16.14
C HIS A 21 -9.74 -5.71 -17.06
N SER A 22 -8.92 -4.98 -17.82
CA SER A 22 -7.83 -5.55 -18.64
C SER A 22 -6.68 -4.56 -18.78
N PHE A 23 -5.55 -5.00 -19.32
CA PHE A 23 -4.44 -4.11 -19.69
C PHE A 23 -4.64 -3.45 -21.07
N ASP A 24 -5.57 -3.91 -21.90
CA ASP A 24 -5.78 -3.41 -23.28
C ASP A 24 -6.09 -1.91 -23.33
N GLY A 25 -6.87 -1.40 -22.35
CA GLY A 25 -7.22 0.01 -22.29
C GLY A 25 -6.08 0.95 -21.84
N SER A 26 -4.90 0.41 -21.52
CA SER A 26 -3.79 1.20 -21.01
C SER A 26 -3.22 2.19 -22.03
N LEU A 27 -3.21 1.84 -23.32
CA LEU A 27 -2.73 2.73 -24.39
C LEU A 27 -3.62 3.94 -24.58
N ASP A 28 -4.95 3.76 -24.53
CA ASP A 28 -5.91 4.87 -24.58
C ASP A 28 -5.77 5.77 -23.34
N ALA A 29 -5.52 5.17 -22.18
CA ALA A 29 -5.26 5.91 -20.96
C ALA A 29 -3.98 6.75 -21.04
N LEU A 30 -2.88 6.20 -21.60
CA LEU A 30 -1.63 6.95 -21.86
C LEU A 30 -1.87 8.15 -22.76
N GLU A 31 -2.65 7.99 -23.83
CA GLU A 31 -2.98 9.06 -24.77
C GLU A 31 -3.81 10.16 -24.11
N GLN A 32 -4.84 9.78 -23.32
CA GLN A 32 -5.69 10.72 -22.60
C GLN A 32 -4.91 11.54 -21.58
N GLU A 33 -3.87 10.95 -20.96
CA GLU A 33 -2.99 11.63 -20.02
C GLU A 33 -1.82 12.39 -20.71
N GLY A 34 -1.81 12.45 -22.04
CA GLY A 34 -0.80 13.16 -22.81
C GLY A 34 0.61 12.59 -22.65
N ILE A 35 0.72 11.29 -22.35
CA ILE A 35 2.01 10.63 -22.24
C ILE A 35 2.53 10.30 -23.66
N ALA A 36 3.62 10.96 -24.04
CA ALA A 36 4.20 10.82 -25.36
C ALA A 36 4.66 9.37 -25.61
N ARG A 37 4.46 8.90 -26.86
CA ARG A 37 4.78 7.52 -27.27
C ARG A 37 6.01 7.46 -28.20
N ASP A 38 6.60 8.58 -28.57
CA ASP A 38 7.82 8.71 -29.39
C ASP A 38 9.12 8.48 -28.61
N ARG A 39 9.05 7.72 -27.52
CA ARG A 39 10.12 7.44 -26.57
C ARG A 39 10.23 5.96 -26.26
N LYS A 40 11.33 5.55 -25.63
CA LYS A 40 11.50 4.18 -25.14
C LYS A 40 10.70 3.96 -23.86
N ILE A 41 10.27 2.72 -23.64
CA ILE A 41 9.68 2.29 -22.36
C ILE A 41 10.43 1.08 -21.81
N CYS A 42 10.74 1.09 -20.50
CA CYS A 42 11.26 -0.07 -19.81
C CYS A 42 10.23 -0.57 -18.79
N ILE A 43 9.75 -1.80 -18.97
CA ILE A 43 8.86 -2.49 -18.05
C ILE A 43 9.74 -3.09 -16.94
N VAL A 44 9.55 -2.62 -15.70
CA VAL A 44 10.24 -3.13 -14.52
C VAL A 44 9.26 -4.02 -13.76
N THR A 45 9.65 -5.27 -13.50
CA THR A 45 8.78 -6.27 -12.87
C THR A 45 9.60 -7.29 -12.08
N ASP A 46 8.94 -8.14 -11.32
CA ASP A 46 9.56 -9.26 -10.61
C ASP A 46 9.27 -10.61 -11.27
N THR A 47 10.00 -11.65 -10.82
CA THR A 47 9.92 -13.00 -11.39
C THR A 47 8.54 -13.68 -11.22
N ASN A 48 7.70 -13.26 -10.28
CA ASN A 48 6.34 -13.79 -10.12
C ASN A 48 5.38 -13.14 -11.11
N VAL A 49 5.38 -11.81 -11.17
CA VAL A 49 4.49 -11.02 -12.02
C VAL A 49 4.86 -11.19 -13.50
N ALA A 50 6.16 -11.32 -13.79
CA ALA A 50 6.65 -11.54 -15.16
C ALA A 50 6.02 -12.77 -15.82
N LYS A 51 5.84 -13.86 -15.07
CA LYS A 51 5.22 -15.11 -15.59
C LYS A 51 3.75 -14.93 -15.98
N LEU A 52 3.07 -13.99 -15.35
CA LEU A 52 1.64 -13.77 -15.50
C LEU A 52 1.35 -12.72 -16.59
N TYR A 53 2.06 -11.60 -16.57
CA TYR A 53 1.63 -10.41 -17.28
C TYR A 53 2.68 -9.75 -18.19
N LEU A 54 3.98 -10.09 -18.07
CA LEU A 54 5.03 -9.40 -18.82
C LEU A 54 4.83 -9.51 -20.34
N ASN A 55 4.49 -10.69 -20.83
CA ASN A 55 4.29 -10.90 -22.27
C ASN A 55 3.12 -10.08 -22.80
N GLU A 56 1.96 -10.11 -22.11
CA GLU A 56 0.77 -9.34 -22.47
C GLU A 56 1.07 -7.83 -22.53
N VAL A 57 1.62 -7.28 -21.45
CA VAL A 57 1.92 -5.85 -21.35
C VAL A 57 3.02 -5.44 -22.34
N THR A 58 4.01 -6.31 -22.61
CA THR A 58 5.04 -6.07 -23.62
C THR A 58 4.43 -5.95 -25.02
N GLU A 59 3.54 -6.86 -25.42
CA GLU A 59 2.89 -6.82 -26.73
C GLU A 59 1.98 -5.58 -26.86
N ILE A 60 1.26 -5.20 -25.80
CA ILE A 60 0.49 -3.95 -25.78
C ILE A 60 1.43 -2.76 -26.00
N CYS A 61 2.53 -2.67 -25.26
CA CYS A 61 3.49 -1.56 -25.39
C CYS A 61 4.15 -1.50 -26.78
N LYS A 62 4.46 -2.62 -27.43
CA LYS A 62 5.05 -2.66 -28.78
C LYS A 62 4.16 -2.02 -29.84
N ASN A 63 2.85 -1.98 -29.62
CA ASN A 63 1.92 -1.31 -30.54
C ASN A 63 1.97 0.23 -30.44
N ALA A 64 2.66 0.77 -29.43
CA ALA A 64 2.65 2.21 -29.15
C ALA A 64 4.03 2.85 -29.04
N PHE A 65 5.04 2.11 -28.60
CA PHE A 65 6.38 2.63 -28.33
C PHE A 65 7.39 2.09 -29.33
N PRO A 66 8.34 2.89 -29.83
CA PRO A 66 9.34 2.46 -30.82
C PRO A 66 10.34 1.43 -30.27
N VAL A 67 10.59 1.46 -28.95
CA VAL A 67 11.47 0.52 -28.26
C VAL A 67 10.83 0.14 -26.93
N VAL A 68 10.66 -1.16 -26.71
CA VAL A 68 10.14 -1.74 -25.48
C VAL A 68 11.18 -2.68 -24.90
N GLU A 69 11.69 -2.32 -23.75
CA GLU A 69 12.65 -3.10 -22.96
C GLU A 69 11.99 -3.57 -21.66
N TYR A 70 12.58 -4.57 -21.02
CA TYR A 70 12.12 -5.00 -19.70
C TYR A 70 13.27 -5.39 -18.79
N PHE A 71 13.09 -5.13 -17.50
CA PHE A 71 14.00 -5.51 -16.43
C PHE A 71 13.25 -6.36 -15.40
N VAL A 72 13.70 -7.59 -15.19
CA VAL A 72 13.08 -8.54 -14.25
C VAL A 72 14.06 -8.81 -13.11
N PHE A 73 13.59 -8.66 -11.87
CA PHE A 73 14.36 -8.99 -10.66
C PHE A 73 13.64 -10.06 -9.82
N ASP A 74 14.34 -10.66 -8.85
CA ASP A 74 13.76 -11.70 -8.02
C ASP A 74 12.64 -11.17 -7.14
N ALA A 75 11.48 -11.87 -7.10
CA ALA A 75 10.34 -11.47 -6.29
C ALA A 75 10.67 -11.51 -4.80
N GLY A 76 10.07 -10.61 -4.04
CA GLY A 76 10.16 -10.54 -2.58
C GLY A 76 10.82 -9.28 -2.05
N GLU A 77 10.55 -8.99 -0.77
CA GLU A 77 11.04 -7.77 -0.09
C GLU A 77 12.57 -7.69 -0.06
N SER A 78 13.27 -8.85 -0.02
CA SER A 78 14.74 -8.91 -0.06
C SER A 78 15.36 -8.25 -1.29
N SER A 79 14.59 -8.12 -2.38
CA SER A 79 15.02 -7.44 -3.61
C SER A 79 14.79 -5.93 -3.58
N LYS A 80 14.07 -5.40 -2.59
CA LYS A 80 13.78 -3.96 -2.44
C LYS A 80 14.97 -3.21 -1.82
N ASN A 81 16.10 -3.18 -2.51
CA ASN A 81 17.35 -2.64 -2.00
C ASN A 81 18.16 -1.87 -3.05
N MET A 82 19.20 -1.14 -2.60
CA MET A 82 20.06 -0.35 -3.47
C MET A 82 20.76 -1.18 -4.54
N ALA A 83 21.17 -2.42 -4.24
CA ALA A 83 21.87 -3.26 -5.21
C ALA A 83 20.99 -3.62 -6.42
N THR A 84 19.69 -3.82 -6.21
CA THR A 84 18.73 -4.03 -7.30
C THR A 84 18.53 -2.74 -8.11
N VAL A 85 18.48 -1.58 -7.46
CA VAL A 85 18.40 -0.27 -8.13
C VAL A 85 19.66 -0.02 -8.97
N GLU A 86 20.85 -0.33 -8.47
CA GLU A 86 22.11 -0.21 -9.23
C GLU A 86 22.10 -1.10 -10.49
N LYS A 87 21.60 -2.33 -10.40
CA LYS A 87 21.43 -3.20 -11.57
C LYS A 87 20.46 -2.62 -12.59
N LEU A 88 19.35 -2.02 -12.13
CA LEU A 88 18.42 -1.33 -13.02
C LEU A 88 19.08 -0.13 -13.70
N TYR A 89 19.85 0.68 -12.98
CA TYR A 89 20.59 1.80 -13.59
C TYR A 89 21.58 1.30 -14.65
N GLU A 90 22.36 0.26 -14.35
CA GLU A 90 23.29 -0.33 -15.30
C GLU A 90 22.56 -0.79 -16.57
N TYR A 91 21.40 -1.44 -16.42
CA TYR A 91 20.56 -1.88 -17.52
C TYR A 91 20.08 -0.69 -18.38
N LEU A 92 19.54 0.34 -17.75
CA LEU A 92 19.04 1.53 -18.45
C LEU A 92 20.15 2.28 -19.21
N ILE A 93 21.36 2.38 -18.60
CA ILE A 93 22.54 3.00 -19.25
C ILE A 93 22.95 2.19 -20.48
N LYS A 94 23.06 0.85 -20.37
CA LYS A 94 23.43 -0.03 -21.48
C LYS A 94 22.40 -0.02 -22.61
N SER A 95 21.13 0.14 -22.29
CA SER A 95 20.01 0.28 -23.25
C SER A 95 19.82 1.71 -23.74
N HIS A 96 20.71 2.64 -23.37
CA HIS A 96 20.71 4.04 -23.80
C HIS A 96 19.40 4.78 -23.48
N PHE A 97 18.81 4.56 -22.30
CA PHE A 97 17.67 5.32 -21.82
C PHE A 97 18.08 6.74 -21.45
N ASP A 98 17.31 7.72 -21.92
CA ASP A 98 17.51 9.15 -21.62
C ASP A 98 16.38 9.73 -20.75
N ARG A 99 16.44 11.05 -20.47
CA ARG A 99 15.45 11.72 -19.60
C ARG A 99 14.03 11.79 -20.16
N LYS A 100 13.86 11.57 -21.44
CA LYS A 100 12.54 11.58 -22.10
C LYS A 100 11.87 10.22 -22.07
N ASP A 101 12.64 9.17 -21.78
CA ASP A 101 12.13 7.81 -21.76
C ASP A 101 11.26 7.55 -20.53
N LEU A 102 10.62 6.39 -20.47
CA LEU A 102 9.58 6.06 -19.52
C LEU A 102 9.90 4.74 -18.81
N LEU A 103 9.71 4.70 -17.49
CA LEU A 103 9.64 3.45 -16.74
C LEU A 103 8.18 3.07 -16.50
N LEU A 104 7.88 1.77 -16.59
CA LEU A 104 6.61 1.17 -16.25
C LEU A 104 6.82 0.17 -15.12
N ALA A 105 6.29 0.45 -13.94
CA ALA A 105 6.30 -0.47 -12.80
C ALA A 105 5.11 -1.43 -12.93
N LEU A 106 5.36 -2.68 -13.32
CA LEU A 106 4.33 -3.73 -13.44
C LEU A 106 4.49 -4.70 -12.27
N GLY A 107 3.69 -4.55 -11.20
CA GLY A 107 3.83 -5.44 -10.05
C GLY A 107 3.23 -4.96 -8.74
N GLY A 108 3.62 -5.59 -7.65
CA GLY A 108 3.24 -5.22 -6.30
C GLY A 108 3.97 -3.99 -5.76
N GLY A 109 3.84 -3.72 -4.45
CA GLY A 109 4.45 -2.57 -3.78
C GLY A 109 5.97 -2.51 -3.91
N VAL A 110 6.65 -3.65 -3.85
CA VAL A 110 8.12 -3.74 -4.04
C VAL A 110 8.53 -3.18 -5.40
N VAL A 111 7.85 -3.63 -6.46
CA VAL A 111 8.12 -3.18 -7.83
C VAL A 111 7.82 -1.68 -7.98
N GLY A 112 6.66 -1.23 -7.47
CA GLY A 112 6.25 0.17 -7.54
C GLY A 112 7.23 1.11 -6.85
N ASP A 113 7.62 0.79 -5.61
CA ASP A 113 8.52 1.60 -4.79
C ASP A 113 9.93 1.66 -5.37
N LEU A 114 10.50 0.50 -5.75
CA LEU A 114 11.83 0.40 -6.36
C LEU A 114 11.90 1.15 -7.69
N THR A 115 10.92 0.93 -8.57
CA THR A 115 10.89 1.59 -9.88
C THR A 115 10.70 3.10 -9.74
N GLY A 116 9.80 3.54 -8.85
CA GLY A 116 9.56 4.95 -8.60
C GLY A 116 10.79 5.64 -8.00
N PHE A 117 11.53 4.98 -7.10
CA PHE A 117 12.79 5.49 -6.56
C PHE A 117 13.87 5.54 -7.64
N ALA A 118 13.99 4.51 -8.46
CA ALA A 118 14.90 4.52 -9.60
C ALA A 118 14.55 5.64 -10.59
N ALA A 119 13.27 5.84 -10.88
CA ALA A 119 12.82 6.94 -11.74
C ALA A 119 13.15 8.32 -11.15
N ALA A 120 13.00 8.49 -9.84
CA ALA A 120 13.31 9.76 -9.17
C ALA A 120 14.79 10.14 -9.21
N THR A 121 15.68 9.15 -9.30
CA THR A 121 17.13 9.34 -9.13
C THR A 121 17.93 9.15 -10.42
N TYR A 122 17.49 8.29 -11.34
CA TYR A 122 18.11 8.09 -12.65
C TYR A 122 18.08 9.41 -13.45
N LEU A 123 19.24 9.88 -13.92
CA LEU A 123 19.42 11.13 -14.64
C LEU A 123 18.80 12.38 -13.95
N ARG A 124 18.60 12.36 -12.63
CA ARG A 124 17.92 13.36 -11.79
C ARG A 124 16.41 13.43 -12.00
N GLY A 125 15.83 12.35 -12.47
CA GLY A 125 14.39 12.17 -12.67
C GLY A 125 14.02 11.87 -14.10
N ILE A 126 13.28 10.76 -14.30
CA ILE A 126 12.61 10.39 -15.54
C ILE A 126 11.14 10.06 -15.23
N ASP A 127 10.28 10.14 -16.22
CA ASP A 127 8.87 9.80 -16.05
C ASP A 127 8.70 8.31 -15.69
N PHE A 128 7.70 8.01 -14.85
CA PHE A 128 7.26 6.64 -14.64
C PHE A 128 5.73 6.54 -14.50
N ILE A 129 5.21 5.35 -14.79
CA ILE A 129 3.82 4.96 -14.56
C ILE A 129 3.77 3.70 -13.72
N GLN A 130 2.65 3.46 -13.04
CA GLN A 130 2.45 2.26 -12.24
C GLN A 130 1.29 1.43 -12.78
N MET A 131 1.51 0.12 -12.89
CA MET A 131 0.49 -0.90 -13.11
C MET A 131 0.51 -1.86 -11.92
N PRO A 132 -0.15 -1.49 -10.80
CA PRO A 132 -0.16 -2.29 -9.59
C PRO A 132 -0.98 -3.57 -9.77
N THR A 133 -0.40 -4.73 -9.38
CA THR A 133 -1.01 -6.05 -9.57
C THR A 133 -1.41 -6.75 -8.28
N THR A 134 -1.06 -6.20 -7.10
CA THR A 134 -1.54 -6.72 -5.81
C THR A 134 -2.58 -5.77 -5.23
N LEU A 135 -3.54 -6.28 -4.45
CA LEU A 135 -4.57 -5.45 -3.83
C LEU A 135 -3.96 -4.33 -2.99
N LEU A 136 -2.94 -4.67 -2.17
CA LEU A 136 -2.20 -3.68 -1.36
C LEU A 136 -1.60 -2.56 -2.23
N SER A 137 -1.00 -2.90 -3.38
CA SER A 137 -0.43 -1.88 -4.25
C SER A 137 -1.50 -1.04 -4.97
N GLN A 138 -2.63 -1.62 -5.32
CA GLN A 138 -3.74 -0.91 -5.96
C GLN A 138 -4.36 0.15 -5.05
N VAL A 139 -4.52 -0.16 -3.75
CA VAL A 139 -5.22 0.73 -2.82
C VAL A 139 -4.30 1.55 -1.93
N ASP A 140 -3.02 1.19 -1.83
CA ASP A 140 -2.11 1.83 -0.88
C ASP A 140 -0.81 2.29 -1.52
N SER A 141 0.16 1.42 -1.82
CA SER A 141 1.53 1.85 -2.12
C SER A 141 1.66 2.68 -3.41
N SER A 142 0.80 2.49 -4.42
CA SER A 142 0.83 3.30 -5.65
C SER A 142 0.32 4.74 -5.48
N ILE A 143 -0.23 5.10 -4.31
CA ILE A 143 -0.92 6.38 -4.10
C ILE A 143 -0.13 7.28 -3.16
N GLY A 144 0.21 8.49 -3.63
CA GLY A 144 0.84 9.53 -2.80
C GLY A 144 2.34 9.65 -2.95
N GLY A 145 2.93 8.98 -3.96
CA GLY A 145 4.29 9.23 -4.44
C GLY A 145 5.42 8.88 -3.47
N LYS A 146 5.14 8.15 -2.40
CA LYS A 146 6.21 7.58 -1.57
C LYS A 146 6.88 6.47 -2.36
N THR A 147 8.16 6.61 -2.66
CA THR A 147 8.99 5.62 -3.34
C THR A 147 10.26 5.39 -2.55
N GLY A 148 10.81 4.19 -2.58
CA GLY A 148 12.00 3.93 -1.79
C GLY A 148 12.42 2.48 -1.77
N VAL A 149 13.53 2.26 -1.09
CA VAL A 149 14.11 0.95 -0.87
C VAL A 149 14.50 0.77 0.59
N ASP A 150 14.69 -0.47 0.97
CA ASP A 150 15.19 -0.83 2.28
C ASP A 150 16.69 -0.59 2.35
N PHE A 151 17.16 -0.26 3.54
CA PHE A 151 18.58 -0.07 3.80
C PHE A 151 18.98 -0.85 5.05
N LEU A 152 19.86 -1.83 4.87
CA LEU A 152 20.19 -2.81 5.91
C LEU A 152 18.90 -3.51 6.41
N GLN A 153 18.67 -3.52 7.73
CA GLN A 153 17.46 -4.08 8.34
C GLN A 153 16.29 -3.09 8.46
N TYR A 154 16.42 -1.89 7.90
CA TYR A 154 15.42 -0.85 8.04
C TYR A 154 14.59 -0.71 6.76
N LYS A 155 13.28 -0.93 6.85
CA LYS A 155 12.35 -0.76 5.72
C LYS A 155 12.19 0.71 5.32
N ASN A 156 12.13 0.96 4.02
CA ASN A 156 11.76 2.24 3.42
C ASN A 156 12.59 3.46 3.90
N MET A 157 13.86 3.24 4.27
CA MET A 157 14.70 4.30 4.84
C MET A 157 15.30 5.23 3.80
N VAL A 158 15.51 4.74 2.60
CA VAL A 158 16.07 5.52 1.50
C VAL A 158 14.99 5.67 0.44
N GLY A 159 14.54 6.90 0.20
CA GLY A 159 13.42 7.11 -0.70
C GLY A 159 13.26 8.56 -1.14
N ALA A 160 12.27 8.78 -2.00
CA ALA A 160 11.90 10.07 -2.53
C ALA A 160 10.37 10.20 -2.62
N PHE A 161 9.87 11.42 -2.51
CA PHE A 161 8.51 11.73 -2.96
C PHE A 161 8.56 11.98 -4.46
N TYR A 162 8.12 11.01 -5.25
CA TYR A 162 8.11 11.08 -6.71
C TYR A 162 6.77 10.58 -7.25
N MET A 163 6.00 11.46 -7.87
CA MET A 163 4.65 11.14 -8.34
C MET A 163 4.71 10.44 -9.69
N PRO A 164 3.93 9.37 -9.91
CA PRO A 164 3.81 8.75 -11.22
C PRO A 164 3.07 9.70 -12.19
N ARG A 165 3.25 9.50 -13.48
CA ARG A 165 2.44 10.17 -14.51
C ARG A 165 1.01 9.63 -14.57
N MET A 166 0.83 8.37 -14.20
CA MET A 166 -0.44 7.65 -14.18
C MET A 166 -0.31 6.39 -13.32
N VAL A 167 -1.40 6.01 -12.67
CA VAL A 167 -1.60 4.68 -12.09
C VAL A 167 -2.69 3.99 -12.88
N TYR A 168 -2.41 2.84 -13.48
CA TYR A 168 -3.39 2.05 -14.23
C TYR A 168 -3.63 0.72 -13.52
N ILE A 169 -4.82 0.54 -13.01
CA ILE A 169 -5.24 -0.63 -12.23
C ILE A 169 -6.03 -1.57 -13.14
N ASN A 170 -5.54 -2.78 -13.32
CA ASN A 170 -6.31 -3.87 -13.89
C ASN A 170 -6.91 -4.70 -12.74
N ILE A 171 -8.23 -4.60 -12.54
CA ILE A 171 -8.96 -5.33 -11.48
C ILE A 171 -8.83 -6.84 -11.68
N HIS A 172 -8.88 -7.32 -12.92
CA HIS A 172 -8.74 -8.73 -13.25
C HIS A 172 -7.43 -9.34 -12.70
N SER A 173 -6.37 -8.55 -12.50
CA SER A 173 -5.13 -9.03 -11.91
C SER A 173 -5.29 -9.57 -10.48
N LEU A 174 -6.34 -9.18 -9.77
CA LEU A 174 -6.65 -9.67 -8.43
C LEU A 174 -7.09 -11.14 -8.41
N LEU A 175 -7.60 -11.67 -9.53
CA LEU A 175 -8.02 -13.07 -9.65
C LEU A 175 -6.83 -14.04 -9.63
N SER A 176 -5.64 -13.59 -9.98
CA SER A 176 -4.41 -14.38 -9.91
C SER A 176 -3.65 -14.21 -8.58
N LEU A 177 -4.13 -13.30 -7.71
CA LEU A 177 -3.43 -12.97 -6.47
C LEU A 177 -3.64 -14.10 -5.43
N PRO A 178 -2.59 -14.63 -4.79
CA PRO A 178 -2.74 -15.59 -3.70
C PRO A 178 -3.61 -15.04 -2.56
N ASN A 179 -4.46 -15.88 -1.95
CA ASN A 179 -5.41 -15.49 -0.91
C ASN A 179 -4.75 -14.70 0.25
N LEU A 180 -3.57 -15.13 0.70
CA LEU A 180 -2.85 -14.40 1.76
C LEU A 180 -2.45 -12.98 1.37
N GLN A 181 -2.10 -12.76 0.12
CA GLN A 181 -1.79 -11.40 -0.37
C GLN A 181 -3.06 -10.58 -0.59
N PHE A 182 -4.15 -11.22 -1.01
CA PHE A 182 -5.45 -10.56 -1.08
C PHE A 182 -5.91 -10.11 0.32
N ALA A 183 -5.89 -11.03 1.29
CA ALA A 183 -6.20 -10.72 2.70
C ALA A 183 -5.31 -9.58 3.23
N SER A 184 -4.00 -9.61 2.94
CA SER A 184 -3.09 -8.51 3.32
C SER A 184 -3.55 -7.15 2.77
N GLY A 185 -4.01 -7.08 1.52
CA GLY A 185 -4.60 -5.87 0.95
C GLY A 185 -5.89 -5.44 1.65
N MET A 186 -6.72 -6.41 2.07
CA MET A 186 -7.95 -6.14 2.83
C MET A 186 -7.67 -5.47 4.18
N GLY A 187 -6.53 -5.73 4.81
CA GLY A 187 -6.11 -5.02 6.02
C GLY A 187 -6.10 -3.50 5.84
N GLU A 188 -5.56 -3.00 4.73
CA GLU A 188 -5.56 -1.58 4.42
C GLU A 188 -6.95 -1.04 4.05
N ILE A 189 -7.74 -1.82 3.33
CA ILE A 189 -9.11 -1.44 2.93
C ILE A 189 -10.01 -1.28 4.15
N ILE A 190 -10.00 -2.23 5.08
CA ILE A 190 -10.74 -2.17 6.34
C ILE A 190 -10.28 -0.94 7.15
N LYS A 191 -8.97 -0.72 7.25
CA LYS A 191 -8.41 0.46 7.90
C LYS A 191 -8.95 1.76 7.30
N HIS A 192 -9.01 1.89 5.97
CA HIS A 192 -9.53 3.09 5.32
C HIS A 192 -10.96 3.40 5.75
N GLY A 193 -11.84 2.40 5.80
CA GLY A 193 -13.21 2.55 6.32
C GLY A 193 -13.22 2.99 7.78
N LEU A 194 -12.47 2.31 8.63
CA LEU A 194 -12.40 2.60 10.06
C LEU A 194 -11.94 4.02 10.38
N ILE A 195 -10.95 4.54 9.66
CA ILE A 195 -10.34 5.84 9.97
C ILE A 195 -11.02 7.04 9.31
N ARG A 196 -11.77 6.85 8.21
CA ARG A 196 -12.25 7.98 7.38
C ARG A 196 -13.67 7.88 6.88
N ASP A 197 -14.28 6.69 6.79
CA ASP A 197 -15.59 6.54 6.17
C ASP A 197 -16.38 5.35 6.74
N ALA A 198 -17.29 5.64 7.68
CA ALA A 198 -18.16 4.64 8.28
C ALA A 198 -19.12 4.00 7.25
N SER A 199 -19.53 4.75 6.23
CA SER A 199 -20.42 4.23 5.17
C SER A 199 -19.68 3.22 4.30
N TYR A 200 -18.42 3.49 3.99
CA TYR A 200 -17.56 2.56 3.27
C TYR A 200 -17.25 1.30 4.11
N TYR A 201 -17.01 1.46 5.42
CA TYR A 201 -16.86 0.32 6.34
C TYR A 201 -18.13 -0.56 6.36
N GLN A 202 -19.32 0.04 6.43
CA GLN A 202 -20.58 -0.70 6.36
C GLN A 202 -20.77 -1.37 5.00
N TRP A 203 -20.43 -0.68 3.91
CA TRP A 203 -20.52 -1.24 2.56
C TRP A 203 -19.65 -2.49 2.40
N LEU A 204 -18.43 -2.48 2.95
CA LEU A 204 -17.54 -3.65 2.94
C LEU A 204 -18.16 -4.86 3.67
N LYS A 205 -18.85 -4.62 4.79
CA LYS A 205 -19.59 -5.66 5.53
C LYS A 205 -20.71 -6.25 4.69
N ASP A 206 -21.51 -5.39 4.07
CA ASP A 206 -22.69 -5.79 3.29
C ASP A 206 -22.28 -6.58 2.03
N HIS A 207 -21.07 -6.39 1.52
CA HIS A 207 -20.55 -7.05 0.32
C HIS A 207 -19.46 -8.09 0.60
N GLN A 208 -19.24 -8.47 1.85
CA GLN A 208 -18.14 -9.40 2.23
C GLN A 208 -18.15 -10.68 1.40
N ALA A 209 -19.29 -11.33 1.24
CA ALA A 209 -19.40 -12.58 0.48
C ALA A 209 -19.04 -12.40 -1.01
N ALA A 210 -19.45 -11.30 -1.64
CA ALA A 210 -19.12 -11.01 -3.03
C ALA A 210 -17.62 -10.67 -3.22
N ILE A 211 -17.04 -9.94 -2.26
CA ILE A 211 -15.58 -9.65 -2.24
C ILE A 211 -14.79 -10.95 -2.13
N GLN A 212 -15.17 -11.86 -1.24
CA GLN A 212 -14.54 -13.17 -1.08
C GLN A 212 -14.75 -14.10 -2.28
N ALA A 213 -15.86 -13.94 -3.00
CA ALA A 213 -16.10 -14.63 -4.26
C ALA A 213 -15.34 -14.04 -5.44
N HIS A 214 -14.59 -12.95 -5.22
CA HIS A 214 -13.86 -12.20 -6.24
C HIS A 214 -14.76 -11.72 -7.39
N ASP A 215 -15.97 -11.23 -7.06
CA ASP A 215 -16.84 -10.56 -8.03
C ASP A 215 -16.15 -9.30 -8.53
N GLU A 216 -15.80 -9.26 -9.82
CA GLU A 216 -14.96 -8.18 -10.37
C GLU A 216 -15.61 -6.79 -10.32
N ASP A 217 -16.93 -6.70 -10.45
CA ASP A 217 -17.64 -5.43 -10.36
C ASP A 217 -17.62 -4.90 -8.91
N ILE A 218 -17.76 -5.79 -7.93
CA ILE A 218 -17.65 -5.46 -6.52
C ILE A 218 -16.20 -5.14 -6.13
N LEU A 219 -15.23 -5.87 -6.68
CA LEU A 219 -13.81 -5.54 -6.47
C LEU A 219 -13.45 -4.17 -7.04
N GLU A 220 -13.97 -3.80 -8.22
CA GLU A 220 -13.76 -2.45 -8.78
C GLU A 220 -14.34 -1.37 -7.86
N GLU A 221 -15.57 -1.56 -7.35
CA GLU A 221 -16.21 -0.63 -6.41
C GLU A 221 -15.39 -0.49 -5.12
N MET A 222 -14.93 -1.62 -4.57
CA MET A 222 -14.10 -1.68 -3.37
C MET A 222 -12.77 -0.91 -3.55
N VAL A 223 -12.04 -1.22 -4.61
CA VAL A 223 -10.75 -0.56 -4.91
C VAL A 223 -10.97 0.93 -5.16
N TYR A 224 -12.00 1.30 -5.92
CA TYR A 224 -12.33 2.69 -6.20
C TYR A 224 -12.63 3.49 -4.90
N GLY A 225 -13.48 2.96 -4.01
CA GLY A 225 -13.80 3.58 -2.73
C GLY A 225 -12.57 3.77 -1.85
N SER A 226 -11.71 2.74 -1.77
CA SER A 226 -10.45 2.80 -1.03
C SER A 226 -9.49 3.85 -1.60
N CYS A 227 -9.33 3.92 -2.94
CA CYS A 227 -8.53 4.94 -3.61
C CYS A 227 -9.03 6.36 -3.32
N LEU A 228 -10.35 6.59 -3.29
CA LEU A 228 -10.93 7.90 -2.95
C LEU A 228 -10.58 8.32 -1.52
N ILE A 229 -10.67 7.40 -0.56
CA ILE A 229 -10.33 7.68 0.84
C ILE A 229 -8.86 8.06 0.94
N LYS A 230 -7.97 7.23 0.40
CA LYS A 230 -6.53 7.49 0.47
C LYS A 230 -6.13 8.77 -0.27
N LYS A 231 -6.67 8.99 -1.46
CA LYS A 231 -6.47 10.23 -2.23
C LYS A 231 -6.81 11.45 -1.38
N ASN A 232 -7.97 11.47 -0.71
CA ASN A 232 -8.39 12.62 0.11
C ASN A 232 -7.41 12.89 1.26
N VAL A 233 -6.89 11.84 1.90
CA VAL A 233 -5.88 11.99 2.96
C VAL A 233 -4.56 12.52 2.43
N VAL A 234 -4.08 11.97 1.31
CA VAL A 234 -2.80 12.37 0.70
C VAL A 234 -2.83 13.80 0.16
N GLU A 235 -3.94 14.22 -0.45
CA GLU A 235 -4.10 15.58 -0.95
C GLU A 235 -4.13 16.62 0.17
N THR A 236 -4.78 16.28 1.29
CA THR A 236 -4.86 17.18 2.45
C THR A 236 -3.52 17.31 3.18
N ASP A 237 -2.73 16.22 3.21
CA ASP A 237 -1.44 16.19 3.92
C ASP A 237 -0.38 15.41 3.12
N PRO A 238 0.17 15.99 2.04
CA PRO A 238 1.12 15.29 1.17
C PRO A 238 2.41 14.84 1.86
N LYS A 239 2.83 15.55 2.92
CA LYS A 239 4.12 15.34 3.61
C LYS A 239 4.01 14.62 4.96
N GLU A 240 2.81 14.12 5.32
CA GLU A 240 2.57 13.39 6.58
C GLU A 240 2.90 14.20 7.84
N GLN A 241 2.49 15.45 7.88
CA GLN A 241 2.68 16.34 9.02
C GLN A 241 1.44 16.45 9.92
N GLY A 242 0.31 15.91 9.49
CA GLY A 242 -0.98 16.01 10.18
C GLY A 242 -1.85 14.76 10.00
N ILE A 243 -2.99 14.90 9.29
CA ILE A 243 -4.02 13.86 9.17
C ILE A 243 -3.58 12.60 8.42
N ARG A 244 -2.53 12.67 7.57
CA ARG A 244 -1.98 11.48 6.91
C ARG A 244 -1.45 10.47 7.94
N ALA A 245 -1.13 10.91 9.15
CA ALA A 245 -0.78 10.02 10.25
C ALA A 245 -1.91 9.05 10.63
N TYR A 246 -3.18 9.35 10.33
CA TYR A 246 -4.30 8.43 10.57
C TYR A 246 -4.17 7.12 9.79
N LEU A 247 -3.49 7.14 8.63
CA LEU A 247 -3.14 5.93 7.88
C LEU A 247 -2.25 4.96 8.68
N ASN A 248 -1.67 5.41 9.78
CA ASN A 248 -0.91 4.56 10.69
C ASN A 248 -1.77 3.88 11.78
N PHE A 249 -3.10 3.90 11.69
CA PHE A 249 -3.95 3.08 12.57
C PHE A 249 -3.57 1.61 12.40
N GLY A 250 -3.31 0.92 13.51
CA GLY A 250 -2.77 -0.44 13.52
C GLY A 250 -1.25 -0.56 13.29
N HIS A 251 -0.59 0.42 12.67
CA HIS A 251 0.82 0.32 12.29
C HIS A 251 1.79 0.43 13.46
N THR A 252 1.42 1.09 14.55
CA THR A 252 2.32 1.32 15.66
C THR A 252 2.76 0.00 16.31
N ILE A 253 1.80 -0.87 16.60
CA ILE A 253 2.07 -2.23 17.10
C ILE A 253 2.37 -3.19 15.93
N GLY A 254 1.65 -3.04 14.80
CA GLY A 254 1.84 -3.90 13.63
C GLY A 254 3.27 -3.94 13.11
N HIS A 255 3.97 -2.79 13.03
CA HIS A 255 5.38 -2.76 12.59
C HIS A 255 6.33 -3.41 13.60
N ALA A 256 6.05 -3.30 14.90
CA ALA A 256 6.84 -4.02 15.90
C ALA A 256 6.74 -5.53 15.71
N ILE A 257 5.52 -6.04 15.51
CA ILE A 257 5.25 -7.46 15.23
C ILE A 257 5.86 -7.89 13.89
N GLU A 258 5.70 -7.08 12.83
CA GLU A 258 6.28 -7.33 11.50
C GLU A 258 7.80 -7.53 11.58
N LYS A 259 8.48 -6.67 12.33
CA LYS A 259 9.93 -6.77 12.55
C LYS A 259 10.30 -7.99 13.38
N MET A 260 9.55 -8.29 14.45
CA MET A 260 9.83 -9.43 15.34
C MET A 260 9.53 -10.78 14.67
N SER A 261 8.59 -10.81 13.72
CA SER A 261 8.28 -12.00 12.92
C SER A 261 9.32 -12.31 11.82
N ASP A 262 10.40 -11.52 11.75
CA ASP A 262 11.39 -11.59 10.66
C ASP A 262 10.72 -11.54 9.28
N PHE A 263 9.68 -10.72 9.18
CA PHE A 263 8.87 -10.53 7.98
C PHE A 263 8.18 -11.83 7.45
N SER A 264 7.98 -12.82 8.31
CA SER A 264 7.21 -14.04 7.96
C SER A 264 5.71 -13.77 7.83
N LEU A 265 5.19 -12.74 8.52
CA LEU A 265 3.83 -12.24 8.36
C LEU A 265 3.78 -11.15 7.28
N TYR A 266 2.72 -11.18 6.48
CA TYR A 266 2.47 -10.11 5.52
C TYR A 266 2.10 -8.81 6.22
N HIS A 267 2.46 -7.68 5.60
CA HIS A 267 2.21 -6.33 6.14
C HIS A 267 0.77 -6.13 6.64
N GLY A 268 -0.24 -6.44 5.82
CA GLY A 268 -1.64 -6.29 6.20
C GLY A 268 -2.09 -7.20 7.34
N GLN A 269 -1.46 -8.35 7.53
CA GLN A 269 -1.70 -9.20 8.71
C GLN A 269 -1.20 -8.49 9.98
N CYS A 270 -0.01 -7.93 9.94
CA CYS A 270 0.55 -7.17 11.06
C CYS A 270 -0.29 -5.92 11.36
N VAL A 271 -0.75 -5.22 10.33
CA VAL A 271 -1.65 -4.07 10.47
C VAL A 271 -2.98 -4.49 11.09
N ALA A 272 -3.55 -5.63 10.70
CA ALA A 272 -4.79 -6.18 11.25
C ALA A 272 -4.66 -6.49 12.75
N ILE A 273 -3.58 -7.15 13.16
CA ILE A 273 -3.27 -7.38 14.57
C ILE A 273 -3.14 -6.05 15.32
N GLY A 274 -2.42 -5.09 14.76
CA GLY A 274 -2.29 -3.76 15.36
C GLY A 274 -3.62 -2.98 15.39
N MET A 275 -4.53 -3.18 14.42
CA MET A 275 -5.89 -2.61 14.46
C MET A 275 -6.70 -3.18 15.62
N HIS A 276 -6.55 -4.45 15.98
CA HIS A 276 -7.16 -5.01 17.18
C HIS A 276 -6.74 -4.25 18.43
N SER A 277 -5.43 -4.03 18.66
CA SER A 277 -4.93 -3.20 19.75
C SER A 277 -5.51 -1.79 19.73
N GLY A 278 -5.51 -1.13 18.56
CA GLY A 278 -6.04 0.22 18.40
C GLY A 278 -7.55 0.30 18.69
N ALA A 279 -8.32 -0.69 18.26
CA ALA A 279 -9.76 -0.78 18.55
C ALA A 279 -10.01 -1.04 20.05
N TYR A 280 -9.23 -1.93 20.68
CA TYR A 280 -9.31 -2.17 22.12
C TYR A 280 -9.04 -0.90 22.94
N LEU A 281 -7.98 -0.17 22.62
CA LEU A 281 -7.62 1.07 23.29
C LEU A 281 -8.68 2.17 23.05
N SER A 282 -9.28 2.22 21.86
CA SER A 282 -10.40 3.11 21.57
C SER A 282 -11.65 2.77 22.42
N PHE A 283 -11.93 1.48 22.61
CA PHE A 283 -12.98 1.00 23.51
C PHE A 283 -12.69 1.36 24.98
N LYS A 284 -11.47 1.12 25.45
CA LYS A 284 -11.06 1.47 26.85
C LYS A 284 -11.15 2.97 27.13
N ARG A 285 -10.92 3.83 26.14
CA ARG A 285 -11.12 5.29 26.22
C ARG A 285 -12.60 5.70 26.13
N GLY A 286 -13.53 4.77 25.84
CA GLY A 286 -14.95 5.06 25.70
C GLY A 286 -15.32 5.74 24.37
N HIS A 287 -14.45 5.69 23.39
CA HIS A 287 -14.68 6.26 22.06
C HIS A 287 -15.60 5.38 21.20
N ILE A 288 -15.51 4.07 21.37
CA ILE A 288 -16.38 3.08 20.71
C ILE A 288 -16.99 2.16 21.76
N THR A 289 -18.16 1.58 21.45
CA THR A 289 -18.82 0.61 22.32
C THR A 289 -18.16 -0.76 22.25
N LYS A 290 -18.49 -1.65 23.21
CA LYS A 290 -18.04 -3.05 23.15
C LYS A 290 -18.52 -3.76 21.88
N ASP A 291 -19.77 -3.55 21.50
CA ASP A 291 -20.35 -4.16 20.28
C ASP A 291 -19.60 -3.70 19.01
N GLN A 292 -19.21 -2.41 18.96
CA GLN A 292 -18.41 -1.89 17.84
C GLN A 292 -16.99 -2.47 17.83
N TYR A 293 -16.38 -2.67 18.99
CA TYR A 293 -15.10 -3.32 19.10
C TYR A 293 -15.16 -4.79 18.60
N GLU A 294 -16.15 -5.55 19.07
CA GLU A 294 -16.37 -6.94 18.64
C GLU A 294 -16.69 -7.03 17.13
N ASP A 295 -17.47 -6.07 16.60
CA ASP A 295 -17.77 -5.96 15.18
C ASP A 295 -16.51 -5.72 14.32
N ILE A 296 -15.58 -4.89 14.79
CA ILE A 296 -14.29 -4.67 14.10
C ILE A 296 -13.48 -5.97 14.06
N LEU A 297 -13.42 -6.73 15.15
CA LEU A 297 -12.71 -8.02 15.16
C LEU A 297 -13.35 -9.04 14.21
N ALA A 298 -14.69 -9.13 14.23
CA ALA A 298 -15.41 -10.01 13.33
C ALA A 298 -15.16 -9.64 11.85
N MET A 299 -15.09 -8.34 11.54
CA MET A 299 -14.77 -7.85 10.19
C MET A 299 -13.36 -8.24 9.76
N ILE A 300 -12.36 -8.09 10.63
CA ILE A 300 -10.96 -8.47 10.36
C ILE A 300 -10.87 -9.99 10.11
N GLN A 301 -11.42 -10.79 11.03
CA GLN A 301 -11.40 -12.26 10.92
C GLN A 301 -12.20 -12.75 9.71
N GLY A 302 -13.28 -12.05 9.37
CA GLY A 302 -14.12 -12.35 8.22
C GLY A 302 -13.40 -12.23 6.88
N PHE A 303 -12.23 -11.60 6.83
CA PHE A 303 -11.34 -11.54 5.65
C PHE A 303 -10.04 -12.34 5.83
N ASP A 304 -10.07 -13.38 6.65
CA ASP A 304 -8.93 -14.29 6.90
C ASP A 304 -7.69 -13.56 7.44
N LEU A 305 -7.89 -12.44 8.14
CA LEU A 305 -6.83 -11.70 8.80
C LEU A 305 -6.71 -12.09 10.28
N PRO A 306 -5.50 -12.27 10.80
CA PRO A 306 -5.30 -12.58 12.22
C PRO A 306 -5.61 -11.36 13.09
N VAL A 307 -6.13 -11.63 14.29
CA VAL A 307 -6.34 -10.62 15.34
C VAL A 307 -5.42 -10.84 16.54
N SER A 308 -4.61 -11.88 16.52
CA SER A 308 -3.72 -12.28 17.61
C SER A 308 -2.42 -12.87 17.10
N VAL A 309 -1.45 -12.99 17.98
CA VAL A 309 -0.17 -13.68 17.76
C VAL A 309 0.15 -14.56 18.97
N SER A 310 0.89 -15.65 18.75
CA SER A 310 1.49 -16.49 19.79
C SER A 310 3.00 -16.26 19.87
N ASP A 311 3.63 -16.74 20.92
CA ASP A 311 5.09 -16.78 21.10
C ASP A 311 5.81 -15.42 21.16
N TYR A 312 5.09 -14.36 21.55
CA TYR A 312 5.66 -13.03 21.78
C TYR A 312 5.45 -12.56 23.18
N ASP A 313 6.44 -11.81 23.72
CA ASP A 313 6.34 -11.11 25.00
C ASP A 313 5.82 -9.68 24.83
N ALA A 314 4.86 -9.28 25.65
CA ALA A 314 4.24 -7.95 25.54
C ALA A 314 5.25 -6.81 25.79
N GLY A 315 6.21 -7.02 26.68
CA GLY A 315 7.26 -6.03 26.97
C GLY A 315 8.22 -5.87 25.79
N GLU A 316 8.55 -6.97 25.10
CA GLU A 316 9.37 -6.93 23.90
C GLU A 316 8.67 -6.22 22.73
N ILE A 317 7.36 -6.46 22.54
CA ILE A 317 6.57 -5.72 21.54
C ILE A 317 6.57 -4.23 21.88
N LEU A 318 6.33 -3.85 23.15
CA LEU A 318 6.35 -2.44 23.56
C LEU A 318 7.73 -1.81 23.37
N ALA A 319 8.83 -2.52 23.70
CA ALA A 319 10.19 -2.02 23.50
C ALA A 319 10.50 -1.78 22.02
N ASN A 320 10.11 -2.71 21.13
CA ASN A 320 10.26 -2.55 19.69
C ASN A 320 9.40 -1.38 19.16
N THR A 321 8.19 -1.20 19.67
CA THR A 321 7.31 -0.07 19.34
C THR A 321 7.99 1.28 19.65
N LYS A 322 8.67 1.39 20.78
CA LYS A 322 9.40 2.61 21.17
C LYS A 322 10.65 2.87 20.35
N SER A 323 11.22 1.85 19.73
CA SER A 323 12.39 2.00 18.86
C SER A 323 12.04 2.49 17.44
N ASP A 324 10.76 2.51 17.05
CA ASP A 324 10.31 3.02 15.77
C ASP A 324 10.25 4.57 15.76
N LYS A 325 10.43 5.18 14.60
CA LYS A 325 10.51 6.64 14.34
C LYS A 325 9.26 7.46 14.74
N LYS A 326 8.22 6.81 15.23
CA LYS A 326 6.94 7.47 15.60
C LYS A 326 6.97 8.18 16.95
N MET A 327 8.14 8.27 17.60
CA MET A 327 8.34 9.05 18.82
C MET A 327 8.41 10.55 18.52
N VAL A 328 7.59 11.33 19.18
CA VAL A 328 7.69 12.79 19.22
C VAL A 328 8.12 13.17 20.65
N GLY A 329 9.41 13.42 20.82
CA GLY A 329 10.02 13.45 22.15
C GLY A 329 10.00 12.03 22.76
N ASP A 330 9.58 11.93 24.03
CA ASP A 330 9.49 10.65 24.75
C ASP A 330 8.10 9.98 24.65
N LYS A 331 7.20 10.47 23.78
CA LYS A 331 5.82 9.97 23.66
C LYS A 331 5.56 9.27 22.34
N ILE A 332 4.84 8.16 22.41
CA ILE A 332 4.36 7.44 21.23
C ILE A 332 3.14 8.19 20.66
N LYS A 333 3.19 8.49 19.38
CA LYS A 333 2.05 8.99 18.62
C LYS A 333 1.17 7.80 18.23
N TYR A 334 0.14 7.54 19.04
CA TYR A 334 -0.78 6.42 18.81
C TYR A 334 -2.02 6.90 18.06
N ILE A 335 -2.53 6.08 17.14
CA ILE A 335 -3.76 6.38 16.41
C ILE A 335 -4.88 5.55 17.00
N VAL A 336 -5.98 6.20 17.35
CA VAL A 336 -7.21 5.60 17.89
C VAL A 336 -8.40 5.98 17.03
N LEU A 337 -9.52 5.29 17.22
CA LEU A 337 -10.81 5.69 16.65
C LEU A 337 -11.54 6.59 17.67
N GLU A 338 -11.97 7.78 17.26
CA GLU A 338 -12.98 8.57 18.01
C GLU A 338 -14.37 7.95 17.85
N LYS A 339 -14.62 7.37 16.68
CA LYS A 339 -15.75 6.51 16.31
C LYS A 339 -15.38 5.79 15.01
N ILE A 340 -16.15 4.78 14.61
CA ILE A 340 -16.00 4.18 13.29
C ILE A 340 -16.13 5.27 12.21
N GLY A 341 -15.18 5.32 11.29
CA GLY A 341 -15.07 6.33 10.23
C GLY A 341 -14.35 7.62 10.65
N GLN A 342 -13.82 7.70 11.87
CA GLN A 342 -13.08 8.88 12.32
C GLN A 342 -11.95 8.49 13.28
N ALA A 343 -10.71 8.71 12.87
CA ALA A 343 -9.54 8.51 13.70
C ALA A 343 -9.03 9.80 14.36
N ALA A 344 -8.27 9.65 15.44
CA ALA A 344 -7.56 10.72 16.13
C ALA A 344 -6.15 10.28 16.54
N ILE A 345 -5.31 11.27 16.82
CA ILE A 345 -3.98 11.07 17.39
C ILE A 345 -4.10 11.19 18.91
N ASP A 346 -3.68 10.18 19.64
CA ASP A 346 -3.54 10.22 21.08
C ASP A 346 -2.06 10.06 21.49
N MET A 347 -1.55 11.00 22.27
CA MET A 347 -0.20 11.02 22.81
C MET A 347 -0.18 10.90 24.35
N THR A 348 -1.31 10.49 24.93
CA THR A 348 -1.50 10.46 26.38
C THR A 348 -1.42 9.06 26.99
N PHE A 349 -1.28 8.02 26.16
CA PHE A 349 -1.15 6.65 26.64
C PHE A 349 0.09 6.46 27.49
N SER A 350 -0.10 5.89 28.69
CA SER A 350 0.97 5.37 29.50
C SER A 350 1.46 4.02 28.96
N ASP A 351 2.67 3.62 29.38
CA ASP A 351 3.20 2.29 29.05
C ASP A 351 2.28 1.15 29.52
N GLN A 352 1.64 1.34 30.69
CA GLN A 352 0.70 0.36 31.24
C GLN A 352 -0.53 0.17 30.34
N GLU A 353 -1.12 1.26 29.84
CA GLU A 353 -2.25 1.19 28.91
C GLU A 353 -1.86 0.57 27.58
N LEU A 354 -0.66 0.90 27.06
CA LEU A 354 -0.13 0.28 25.84
C LEU A 354 0.11 -1.23 26.02
N LEU A 355 0.65 -1.65 27.18
CA LEU A 355 0.80 -3.06 27.51
C LEU A 355 -0.56 -3.78 27.56
N GLU A 356 -1.60 -3.18 28.15
CA GLU A 356 -2.96 -3.74 28.12
C GLU A 356 -3.44 -3.93 26.66
N GLY A 357 -3.20 -2.95 25.78
CA GLY A 357 -3.52 -3.02 24.36
C GLY A 357 -2.70 -4.06 23.59
N ILE A 358 -1.51 -4.42 24.08
CA ILE A 358 -0.69 -5.50 23.50
C ILE A 358 -1.12 -6.86 24.05
N GLN A 359 -1.44 -6.97 25.33
CA GLN A 359 -1.83 -8.23 26.00
C GLN A 359 -3.05 -8.88 25.35
N VAL A 360 -4.02 -8.09 24.85
CA VAL A 360 -5.21 -8.65 24.15
C VAL A 360 -4.88 -9.30 22.81
N LEU A 361 -3.68 -9.09 22.30
CA LEU A 361 -3.20 -9.70 21.04
C LEU A 361 -2.55 -11.06 21.28
N LEU A 362 -2.15 -11.36 22.54
CA LEU A 362 -1.42 -12.58 22.84
C LEU A 362 -2.40 -13.70 23.18
N THR A 363 -2.24 -14.83 22.49
CA THR A 363 -2.94 -16.05 22.85
C THR A 363 -1.97 -16.98 23.59
N ASP A 364 -2.42 -17.53 24.71
CA ASP A 364 -1.77 -18.70 25.31
C ASP A 364 -1.95 -19.89 24.35
N GLU A 365 -0.93 -20.75 24.18
CA GLU A 365 -1.02 -21.99 23.42
C GLU A 365 -2.11 -22.95 23.93
#